data_22d6ea099bc704e35bc965783b8a3452
#
_entry.id   22d6ea099bc704e35bc965783b8a3452
#
_cell.length_a   1.000
_cell.length_b   1.000
_cell.length_c   1.000
_cell.angle_alpha   90.00
_cell.angle_beta   90.00
_cell.angle_gamma   90.00
#
_symmetry.space_group_name_H-M   'P 1'
#
loop_
_entity.id
_entity.type
_entity.pdbx_description
1 polymer ?
#
loop_
_entity_poly.entity_id
_entity_poly.type
_entity_poly.pdbx_seq_one_letter_code
_entity_poly.pdbx_strand_id
1 'polypeptide(L)'
;MDKTIVFKCGGSVIRELSDEFFQNLKELSESGWKIALVHGGGPDITKMLKKLNIRTEFVNGQRKTTKAVLEVAEMVLSGSINKFFVTELTKHGLPAVGVSGKDGGLLLADYLNEKQYGQVGRIKKVNAGMAEALMEKGFIPVIAPLSMTDGCETLNVNADLAASAVAAALNADKLMFVTDVKGIMKNEEMLKELTPADIESLMAEGVISGGMIPKVDSAKEALTDEVDEVMIVSGKGSFLTKDDFIGTKIIKQKEAVS
;
A
#
# COMPACT_ATOMS: atom_id res chain seq x y z
N MET A 1 20.31 8.73 11.69
CA MET A 1 18.81 8.68 11.73
C MET A 1 18.41 7.29 11.30
N ASP A 2 17.44 6.70 11.99
CA ASP A 2 16.91 5.39 11.61
C ASP A 2 16.14 5.57 10.30
N LYS A 3 16.43 4.74 9.30
CA LYS A 3 15.74 4.79 8.01
C LYS A 3 14.39 4.10 8.11
N THR A 4 13.36 4.71 7.56
CA THR A 4 11.99 4.20 7.56
C THR A 4 11.54 3.84 6.15
N ILE A 5 10.90 2.69 6.01
CA ILE A 5 10.36 2.21 4.75
C ILE A 5 8.91 1.74 4.93
N VAL A 6 8.03 2.18 4.05
CA VAL A 6 6.65 1.75 4.01
C VAL A 6 6.42 0.85 2.80
N PHE A 7 5.90 -0.34 3.02
CA PHE A 7 5.50 -1.27 1.96
C PHE A 7 3.98 -1.24 1.79
N LYS A 8 3.51 -0.97 0.58
CA LYS A 8 2.13 -1.18 0.20
C LYS A 8 1.99 -2.51 -0.55
N CYS A 9 1.29 -3.48 0.01
CA CYS A 9 1.03 -4.76 -0.64
C CYS A 9 -0.34 -4.78 -1.31
N GLY A 10 -0.36 -4.86 -2.65
CA GLY A 10 -1.59 -4.93 -3.44
C GLY A 10 -2.38 -6.20 -3.17
N GLY A 11 -3.73 -6.11 -3.18
CA GLY A 11 -4.59 -7.26 -2.87
C GLY A 11 -4.39 -8.48 -3.79
N SER A 12 -3.95 -8.28 -5.03
CA SER A 12 -3.70 -9.37 -5.97
C SER A 12 -2.44 -10.17 -5.68
N VAL A 13 -1.42 -9.57 -5.05
CA VAL A 13 -0.12 -10.21 -4.81
C VAL A 13 -0.02 -10.87 -3.42
N ILE A 14 -0.91 -10.53 -2.49
CA ILE A 14 -0.80 -10.92 -1.08
C ILE A 14 -0.60 -12.43 -0.87
N ARG A 15 -1.33 -13.25 -1.63
CA ARG A 15 -1.26 -14.71 -1.52
C ARG A 15 -0.14 -15.34 -2.35
N GLU A 16 0.63 -14.53 -3.07
CA GLU A 16 1.68 -14.94 -3.99
C GLU A 16 3.05 -14.37 -3.60
N LEU A 17 3.13 -13.75 -2.42
CA LEU A 17 4.40 -13.27 -1.86
C LEU A 17 5.34 -14.44 -1.63
N SER A 18 6.57 -14.32 -2.13
CA SER A 18 7.58 -15.38 -2.04
C SER A 18 8.34 -15.35 -0.71
N ASP A 19 9.01 -16.46 -0.39
CA ASP A 19 9.89 -16.51 0.78
C ASP A 19 11.03 -15.50 0.66
N GLU A 20 11.54 -15.24 -0.56
CA GLU A 20 12.57 -14.22 -0.80
C GLU A 20 12.08 -12.82 -0.45
N PHE A 21 10.81 -12.51 -0.70
CA PHE A 21 10.24 -11.23 -0.30
C PHE A 21 10.33 -11.04 1.22
N PHE A 22 9.91 -12.03 2.01
CA PHE A 22 10.00 -11.96 3.47
C PHE A 22 11.44 -11.99 3.97
N GLN A 23 12.33 -12.72 3.29
CA GLN A 23 13.75 -12.73 3.61
C GLN A 23 14.37 -11.34 3.41
N ASN A 24 14.02 -10.64 2.33
CA ASN A 24 14.49 -9.26 2.10
C ASN A 24 13.95 -8.28 3.16
N LEU A 25 12.70 -8.45 3.63
CA LEU A 25 12.21 -7.66 4.76
C LEU A 25 13.04 -7.92 6.03
N LYS A 26 13.46 -9.16 6.25
CA LYS A 26 14.32 -9.52 7.38
C LYS A 26 15.71 -8.87 7.25
N GLU A 27 16.33 -8.92 6.09
CA GLU A 27 17.62 -8.26 5.81
C GLU A 27 17.54 -6.75 6.05
N LEU A 28 16.45 -6.10 5.62
CA LEU A 28 16.22 -4.68 5.90
C LEU A 28 16.10 -4.40 7.40
N SER A 29 15.30 -5.19 8.11
CA SER A 29 15.13 -5.05 9.56
C SER A 29 16.45 -5.23 10.32
N GLU A 30 17.23 -6.27 9.96
CA GLU A 30 18.55 -6.53 10.53
C GLU A 30 19.57 -5.43 10.18
N SER A 31 19.40 -4.73 9.06
CA SER A 31 20.20 -3.57 8.64
C SER A 31 19.74 -2.26 9.29
N GLY A 32 18.80 -2.30 10.23
CA GLY A 32 18.33 -1.16 11.02
C GLY A 32 17.21 -0.33 10.36
N TRP A 33 16.58 -0.83 9.28
CA TRP A 33 15.40 -0.18 8.73
C TRP A 33 14.17 -0.41 9.63
N LYS A 34 13.45 0.66 9.91
CA LYS A 34 12.10 0.61 10.47
C LYS A 34 11.10 0.34 9.36
N ILE A 35 10.31 -0.70 9.50
CA ILE A 35 9.39 -1.18 8.44
C ILE A 35 7.95 -1.00 8.91
N ALA A 36 7.10 -0.41 8.05
CA ALA A 36 5.64 -0.45 8.17
C ALA A 36 5.04 -1.09 6.91
N LEU A 37 3.93 -1.80 7.07
CA LEU A 37 3.26 -2.48 5.96
C LEU A 37 1.79 -2.04 5.91
N VAL A 38 1.35 -1.53 4.76
CA VAL A 38 -0.06 -1.23 4.47
C VAL A 38 -0.54 -2.22 3.41
N HIS A 39 -1.66 -2.88 3.65
CA HIS A 39 -2.14 -3.89 2.70
C HIS A 39 -3.49 -3.54 2.09
N GLY A 40 -3.73 -4.01 0.88
CA GLY A 40 -5.06 -4.02 0.27
C GLY A 40 -5.82 -5.31 0.55
N GLY A 41 -6.85 -5.60 -0.25
CA GLY A 41 -7.64 -6.83 -0.10
C GLY A 41 -8.85 -6.91 -1.01
N GLY A 42 -8.90 -6.11 -2.07
CA GLY A 42 -10.03 -6.04 -3.00
C GLY A 42 -10.51 -7.41 -3.51
N PRO A 43 -9.65 -8.30 -4.00
CA PRO A 43 -10.02 -9.64 -4.45
C PRO A 43 -10.65 -10.51 -3.37
N ASP A 44 -10.07 -10.52 -2.16
CA ASP A 44 -10.60 -11.30 -1.02
C ASP A 44 -11.95 -10.75 -0.55
N ILE A 45 -12.13 -9.42 -0.50
CA ILE A 45 -13.43 -8.79 -0.21
C ILE A 45 -14.46 -9.21 -1.27
N THR A 46 -14.13 -9.14 -2.56
CA THR A 46 -15.04 -9.55 -3.65
C THR A 46 -15.43 -11.02 -3.51
N LYS A 47 -14.46 -11.89 -3.22
CA LYS A 47 -14.70 -13.32 -3.00
C LYS A 47 -15.65 -13.58 -1.81
N MET A 48 -15.48 -12.83 -0.71
CA MET A 48 -16.33 -12.98 0.46
C MET A 48 -17.73 -12.43 0.22
N LEU A 49 -17.87 -11.25 -0.40
CA LEU A 49 -19.17 -10.69 -0.78
C LEU A 49 -19.98 -11.64 -1.67
N LYS A 50 -19.29 -12.28 -2.65
CA LYS A 50 -19.91 -13.29 -3.51
C LYS A 50 -20.41 -14.50 -2.71
N LYS A 51 -19.64 -15.00 -1.74
CA LYS A 51 -20.05 -16.11 -0.86
C LYS A 51 -21.27 -15.77 0.00
N LEU A 52 -21.39 -14.51 0.41
CA LEU A 52 -22.49 -14.01 1.24
C LEU A 52 -23.68 -13.50 0.41
N ASN A 53 -23.63 -13.61 -0.94
CA ASN A 53 -24.63 -13.07 -1.85
C ASN A 53 -24.88 -11.56 -1.68
N ILE A 54 -23.87 -10.80 -1.28
CA ILE A 54 -23.92 -9.34 -1.17
C ILE A 54 -23.43 -8.73 -2.48
N ARG A 55 -24.27 -7.88 -3.10
CA ARG A 55 -23.91 -7.19 -4.35
C ARG A 55 -22.80 -6.18 -4.09
N THR A 56 -21.86 -6.09 -5.02
CA THR A 56 -20.77 -5.10 -5.02
C THR A 56 -20.74 -4.37 -6.36
N GLU A 57 -20.43 -3.11 -6.32
CA GLU A 57 -20.36 -2.18 -7.45
C GLU A 57 -19.08 -1.37 -7.37
N PHE A 58 -18.51 -1.01 -8.51
CA PHE A 58 -17.38 -0.11 -8.60
C PHE A 58 -17.78 1.14 -9.36
N VAL A 59 -17.39 2.29 -8.84
CA VAL A 59 -17.62 3.60 -9.44
C VAL A 59 -16.26 4.29 -9.53
N ASN A 60 -15.84 4.64 -10.74
CA ASN A 60 -14.53 5.26 -11.01
C ASN A 60 -13.36 4.51 -10.32
N GLY A 61 -13.34 3.17 -10.40
CA GLY A 61 -12.32 2.34 -9.78
C GLY A 61 -12.44 2.16 -8.25
N GLN A 62 -13.31 2.92 -7.58
CA GLN A 62 -13.57 2.80 -6.14
C GLN A 62 -14.73 1.81 -5.89
N ARG A 63 -14.58 0.93 -4.91
CA ARG A 63 -15.67 0.05 -4.47
C ARG A 63 -16.72 0.87 -3.74
N LYS A 64 -17.93 0.94 -4.32
CA LYS A 64 -19.08 1.50 -3.58
C LYS A 64 -19.32 0.66 -2.32
N THR A 65 -19.18 1.28 -1.18
CA THR A 65 -19.15 0.59 0.10
C THR A 65 -20.42 0.91 0.89
N THR A 66 -21.46 0.07 0.72
CA THR A 66 -22.65 0.11 1.59
C THR A 66 -22.29 -0.39 2.98
N LYS A 67 -23.17 -0.23 3.98
CA LYS A 67 -22.94 -0.73 5.34
C LYS A 67 -22.63 -2.25 5.34
N ALA A 68 -23.40 -3.05 4.60
CA ALA A 68 -23.16 -4.49 4.49
C ALA A 68 -21.82 -4.82 3.80
N VAL A 69 -21.42 -4.02 2.79
CA VAL A 69 -20.10 -4.18 2.15
C VAL A 69 -18.98 -3.78 3.11
N LEU A 70 -19.19 -2.73 3.92
CA LEU A 70 -18.20 -2.29 4.91
C LEU A 70 -17.95 -3.35 5.98
N GLU A 71 -19.01 -3.97 6.52
CA GLU A 71 -18.89 -5.05 7.52
C GLU A 71 -18.02 -6.20 6.99
N VAL A 72 -18.24 -6.61 5.74
CA VAL A 72 -17.43 -7.65 5.08
C VAL A 72 -15.99 -7.16 4.85
N ALA A 73 -15.83 -5.92 4.39
CA ALA A 73 -14.49 -5.35 4.18
C ALA A 73 -13.71 -5.29 5.50
N GLU A 74 -14.32 -4.89 6.58
CA GLU A 74 -13.69 -4.83 7.91
C GLU A 74 -13.26 -6.23 8.39
N MET A 75 -14.12 -7.24 8.30
CA MET A 75 -13.78 -8.63 8.64
C MET A 75 -12.61 -9.16 7.80
N VAL A 76 -12.64 -8.91 6.49
CA VAL A 76 -11.61 -9.42 5.58
C VAL A 76 -10.29 -8.69 5.77
N LEU A 77 -10.32 -7.36 5.82
CA LEU A 77 -9.10 -6.55 5.93
C LEU A 77 -8.46 -6.72 7.32
N SER A 78 -9.19 -6.42 8.41
CA SER A 78 -8.62 -6.45 9.76
C SER A 78 -8.43 -7.85 10.33
N GLY A 79 -9.25 -8.80 9.90
CA GLY A 79 -9.17 -10.19 10.37
C GLY A 79 -8.32 -11.07 9.46
N SER A 80 -8.84 -11.39 8.28
CA SER A 80 -8.23 -12.42 7.42
C SER A 80 -6.87 -12.03 6.85
N ILE A 81 -6.78 -10.86 6.19
CA ILE A 81 -5.57 -10.44 5.47
C ILE A 81 -4.53 -9.92 6.46
N ASN A 82 -4.94 -9.06 7.38
CA ASN A 82 -4.06 -8.49 8.37
C ASN A 82 -3.34 -9.59 9.18
N LYS A 83 -4.10 -10.57 9.69
CA LYS A 83 -3.52 -11.68 10.46
C LYS A 83 -2.76 -12.68 9.60
N PHE A 84 -3.06 -12.81 8.33
CA PHE A 84 -2.21 -13.54 7.39
C PHE A 84 -0.80 -12.92 7.34
N PHE A 85 -0.68 -11.59 7.15
CA PHE A 85 0.62 -10.92 7.15
C PHE A 85 1.37 -11.08 8.48
N VAL A 86 0.68 -10.90 9.61
CA VAL A 86 1.29 -11.09 10.93
C VAL A 86 1.85 -12.50 11.06
N THR A 87 1.11 -13.51 10.59
CA THR A 87 1.55 -14.91 10.62
C THR A 87 2.78 -15.14 9.74
N GLU A 88 2.76 -14.64 8.49
CA GLU A 88 3.89 -14.83 7.57
C GLU A 88 5.15 -14.10 8.06
N LEU A 89 5.03 -12.86 8.50
CA LEU A 89 6.16 -12.11 9.08
C LEU A 89 6.74 -12.85 10.30
N THR A 90 5.88 -13.34 11.19
CA THR A 90 6.32 -14.10 12.40
C THR A 90 7.04 -15.40 12.03
N LYS A 91 6.57 -16.14 11.01
CA LYS A 91 7.26 -17.35 10.51
C LYS A 91 8.69 -17.06 10.03
N HIS A 92 8.92 -15.85 9.48
CA HIS A 92 10.24 -15.41 9.02
C HIS A 92 11.07 -14.73 10.12
N GLY A 93 10.62 -14.76 11.38
CA GLY A 93 11.33 -14.18 12.51
C GLY A 93 11.21 -12.67 12.61
N LEU A 94 10.21 -12.08 11.97
CA LEU A 94 9.90 -10.64 12.01
C LEU A 94 8.73 -10.40 12.97
N PRO A 95 8.97 -9.78 14.15
CA PRO A 95 7.88 -9.42 15.06
C PRO A 95 6.92 -8.44 14.39
N ALA A 96 5.62 -8.75 14.38
CA ALA A 96 4.63 -7.92 13.72
C ALA A 96 3.37 -7.73 14.57
N VAL A 97 2.77 -6.56 14.48
CA VAL A 97 1.49 -6.22 15.13
C VAL A 97 0.50 -5.76 14.07
N GLY A 98 -0.60 -6.50 13.96
CA GLY A 98 -1.66 -6.16 13.01
C GLY A 98 -2.66 -5.20 13.63
N VAL A 99 -2.84 -4.07 12.98
CA VAL A 99 -3.76 -2.99 13.34
C VAL A 99 -4.57 -2.55 12.12
N SER A 100 -5.65 -1.82 12.34
CA SER A 100 -6.35 -1.06 11.31
C SER A 100 -6.11 0.43 11.51
N GLY A 101 -6.44 1.24 10.54
CA GLY A 101 -6.35 2.70 10.70
C GLY A 101 -7.31 3.26 11.77
N LYS A 102 -8.27 2.45 12.26
CA LYS A 102 -9.15 2.82 13.38
C LYS A 102 -8.43 2.75 14.72
N ASP A 103 -7.49 1.79 14.86
CA ASP A 103 -6.81 1.55 16.13
C ASP A 103 -5.96 2.77 16.53
N GLY A 104 -6.17 3.26 17.72
CA GLY A 104 -5.51 4.49 18.21
C GLY A 104 -5.80 5.75 17.39
N GLY A 105 -6.81 5.74 16.52
CA GLY A 105 -7.10 6.84 15.60
C GLY A 105 -5.99 7.07 14.58
N LEU A 106 -5.31 6.00 14.16
CA LEU A 106 -4.17 6.07 13.23
C LEU A 106 -4.54 6.77 11.92
N LEU A 107 -5.70 6.43 11.33
CA LEU A 107 -6.21 7.06 10.11
C LEU A 107 -7.55 7.76 10.39
N LEU A 108 -7.57 9.08 10.35
CA LEU A 108 -8.78 9.88 10.36
C LEU A 108 -9.16 10.29 8.94
N ALA A 109 -10.44 10.17 8.59
CA ALA A 109 -10.93 10.45 7.25
C ALA A 109 -12.29 11.16 7.28
N ASP A 110 -12.56 11.90 6.23
CA ASP A 110 -13.89 12.39 5.91
C ASP A 110 -14.50 11.53 4.79
N TYR A 111 -15.83 11.53 4.67
CA TYR A 111 -16.49 10.88 3.53
C TYR A 111 -15.96 11.44 2.20
N LEU A 112 -15.57 10.57 1.28
CA LEU A 112 -15.16 10.97 -0.06
C LEU A 112 -16.34 11.62 -0.82
N ASN A 113 -17.47 10.94 -0.86
CA ASN A 113 -18.79 11.39 -1.27
C ASN A 113 -19.77 10.28 -0.90
N GLU A 114 -20.49 10.45 0.23
CA GLU A 114 -21.37 9.42 0.78
C GLU A 114 -22.49 8.99 -0.19
N LYS A 115 -23.09 9.95 -0.92
CA LYS A 115 -24.17 9.65 -1.87
C LYS A 115 -23.70 8.75 -3.03
N GLN A 116 -22.48 8.96 -3.50
CA GLN A 116 -21.94 8.27 -4.66
C GLN A 116 -21.23 6.95 -4.28
N TYR A 117 -20.43 6.97 -3.20
CA TYR A 117 -19.55 5.87 -2.84
C TYR A 117 -19.94 5.13 -1.56
N GLY A 118 -20.89 5.69 -0.77
CA GLY A 118 -21.26 5.17 0.56
C GLY A 118 -20.13 5.41 1.58
N GLN A 119 -19.80 4.39 2.36
CA GLN A 119 -18.82 4.42 3.45
C GLN A 119 -17.36 4.39 2.94
N VAL A 120 -17.02 5.28 2.01
CA VAL A 120 -15.65 5.44 1.48
C VAL A 120 -15.06 6.72 2.00
N GLY A 121 -13.84 6.64 2.53
CA GLY A 121 -13.13 7.76 3.14
C GLY A 121 -12.02 8.34 2.28
N ARG A 122 -11.78 9.64 2.46
CA ARG A 122 -10.57 10.35 2.08
C ARG A 122 -9.83 10.72 3.36
N ILE A 123 -8.59 10.26 3.48
CA ILE A 123 -7.74 10.53 4.66
C ILE A 123 -7.54 12.05 4.78
N LYS A 124 -7.74 12.57 5.99
CA LYS A 124 -7.47 13.96 6.34
C LYS A 124 -6.33 14.11 7.31
N LYS A 125 -6.04 13.06 8.11
CA LYS A 125 -4.98 13.09 9.11
C LYS A 125 -4.51 11.67 9.41
N VAL A 126 -3.22 11.50 9.57
CA VAL A 126 -2.58 10.30 10.11
C VAL A 126 -1.98 10.63 11.48
N ASN A 127 -2.32 9.83 12.49
CA ASN A 127 -1.74 9.90 13.82
C ASN A 127 -0.66 8.81 13.94
N ALA A 128 0.55 9.11 13.48
CA ALA A 128 1.63 8.14 13.34
C ALA A 128 2.16 7.58 14.68
N GLY A 129 1.89 8.24 15.79
CA GLY A 129 2.52 7.92 17.09
C GLY A 129 2.38 6.47 17.55
N MET A 130 1.25 5.80 17.22
CA MET A 130 1.12 4.38 17.52
C MET A 130 2.03 3.51 16.63
N ALA A 131 2.11 3.81 15.34
CA ALA A 131 2.99 3.06 14.42
C ALA A 131 4.47 3.29 14.79
N GLU A 132 4.84 4.52 15.11
CA GLU A 132 6.19 4.89 15.60
C GLU A 132 6.54 4.11 16.87
N ALA A 133 5.64 4.08 17.87
CA ALA A 133 5.87 3.36 19.12
C ALA A 133 6.04 1.85 18.90
N LEU A 134 5.31 1.24 17.96
CA LEU A 134 5.50 -0.16 17.59
C LEU A 134 6.86 -0.38 16.94
N MET A 135 7.25 0.47 15.97
CA MET A 135 8.54 0.37 15.28
C MET A 135 9.73 0.61 16.25
N GLU A 136 9.60 1.52 17.21
CA GLU A 136 10.61 1.74 18.25
C GLU A 136 10.82 0.52 19.16
N LYS A 137 9.80 -0.31 19.31
CA LYS A 137 9.87 -1.58 20.05
C LYS A 137 10.27 -2.77 19.16
N GLY A 138 10.65 -2.52 17.91
CA GLY A 138 11.07 -3.55 16.95
C GLY A 138 9.93 -4.34 16.33
N PHE A 139 8.68 -3.88 16.43
CA PHE A 139 7.56 -4.49 15.75
C PHE A 139 7.32 -3.85 14.38
N ILE A 140 6.89 -4.66 13.42
CA ILE A 140 6.38 -4.19 12.13
C ILE A 140 4.87 -3.95 12.27
N PRO A 141 4.37 -2.70 12.22
CA PRO A 141 2.95 -2.44 12.12
C PRO A 141 2.41 -2.88 10.76
N VAL A 142 1.42 -3.77 10.78
CA VAL A 142 0.67 -4.21 9.60
C VAL A 142 -0.68 -3.51 9.62
N ILE A 143 -0.90 -2.59 8.69
CA ILE A 143 -2.01 -1.63 8.71
C ILE A 143 -3.06 -2.01 7.68
N ALA A 144 -4.29 -2.28 8.12
CA ALA A 144 -5.45 -2.41 7.26
C ALA A 144 -6.04 -1.02 6.94
N PRO A 145 -6.41 -0.73 5.68
CA PRO A 145 -6.84 0.59 5.23
C PRO A 145 -8.32 0.87 5.57
N LEU A 146 -8.63 0.81 6.85
CA LEU A 146 -9.88 1.25 7.45
C LEU A 146 -9.60 2.46 8.31
N SER A 147 -10.44 3.45 8.22
CA SER A 147 -10.32 4.70 8.97
C SER A 147 -11.57 4.97 9.78
N MET A 148 -11.56 6.04 10.53
CA MET A 148 -12.77 6.54 11.17
C MET A 148 -12.91 8.06 10.96
N THR A 149 -14.17 8.51 11.01
CA THR A 149 -14.49 9.94 11.09
C THR A 149 -14.28 10.47 12.51
N ASP A 150 -14.33 11.79 12.69
CA ASP A 150 -14.35 12.38 14.05
C ASP A 150 -15.55 11.89 14.88
N GLY A 151 -16.64 11.47 14.23
CA GLY A 151 -17.81 10.85 14.85
C GLY A 151 -17.66 9.35 15.11
N CYS A 152 -16.46 8.78 14.95
CA CYS A 152 -16.14 7.35 15.12
C CYS A 152 -16.85 6.41 14.13
N GLU A 153 -17.34 6.91 13.00
CA GLU A 153 -17.88 6.05 11.93
C GLU A 153 -16.75 5.43 11.12
N THR A 154 -16.89 4.15 10.80
CA THR A 154 -15.87 3.44 10.01
C THR A 154 -15.99 3.76 8.53
N LEU A 155 -14.85 4.03 7.87
CA LEU A 155 -14.76 4.23 6.43
C LEU A 155 -13.73 3.30 5.81
N ASN A 156 -14.05 2.77 4.63
CA ASN A 156 -13.12 2.04 3.78
C ASN A 156 -12.27 3.03 2.99
N VAL A 157 -10.95 2.88 3.00
CA VAL A 157 -10.02 3.78 2.31
C VAL A 157 -9.24 3.03 1.24
N ASN A 158 -8.89 3.72 0.17
CA ASN A 158 -7.96 3.18 -0.83
C ASN A 158 -6.60 2.90 -0.18
N ALA A 159 -6.09 1.68 -0.36
CA ALA A 159 -4.84 1.23 0.27
C ALA A 159 -3.60 1.97 -0.25
N ASP A 160 -3.61 2.44 -1.49
CA ASP A 160 -2.50 3.20 -2.09
C ASP A 160 -2.40 4.57 -1.43
N LEU A 161 -3.54 5.26 -1.31
CA LEU A 161 -3.63 6.55 -0.62
C LEU A 161 -3.34 6.41 0.88
N ALA A 162 -3.78 5.31 1.51
CA ALA A 162 -3.45 5.04 2.91
C ALA A 162 -1.94 4.85 3.11
N ALA A 163 -1.28 4.12 2.22
CA ALA A 163 0.17 3.90 2.28
C ALA A 163 0.95 5.20 2.06
N SER A 164 0.53 6.03 1.10
CA SER A 164 1.13 7.34 0.86
C SER A 164 1.00 8.26 2.09
N ALA A 165 -0.20 8.35 2.65
CA ALA A 165 -0.44 9.16 3.84
C ALA A 165 0.35 8.66 5.08
N VAL A 166 0.46 7.34 5.25
CA VAL A 166 1.27 6.75 6.32
C VAL A 166 2.77 7.02 6.09
N ALA A 167 3.26 6.90 4.84
CA ALA A 167 4.65 7.18 4.50
C ALA A 167 5.00 8.66 4.78
N ALA A 168 4.14 9.58 4.37
CA ALA A 168 4.29 11.01 4.65
C ALA A 168 4.36 11.28 6.17
N ALA A 169 3.40 10.73 6.94
CA ALA A 169 3.32 10.97 8.38
C ALA A 169 4.49 10.35 9.18
N LEU A 170 5.08 9.27 8.67
CA LEU A 170 6.27 8.63 9.24
C LEU A 170 7.59 9.26 8.75
N ASN A 171 7.53 10.27 7.87
CA ASN A 171 8.71 10.81 7.17
C ASN A 171 9.55 9.66 6.56
N ALA A 172 8.89 8.74 5.87
CA ALA A 172 9.53 7.54 5.36
C ALA A 172 10.53 7.89 4.24
N ASP A 173 11.74 7.31 4.32
CA ASP A 173 12.77 7.44 3.28
C ASP A 173 12.34 6.76 1.97
N LYS A 174 11.47 5.76 2.05
CA LYS A 174 10.99 5.01 0.88
C LYS A 174 9.53 4.55 1.02
N LEU A 175 8.81 4.65 -0.09
CA LEU A 175 7.51 4.03 -0.26
C LEU A 175 7.59 2.98 -1.38
N MET A 176 7.33 1.71 -1.04
CA MET A 176 7.43 0.57 -1.94
C MET A 176 6.05 0.03 -2.28
N PHE A 177 5.72 -0.01 -3.57
CA PHE A 177 4.52 -0.67 -4.09
C PHE A 177 4.86 -2.09 -4.52
N VAL A 178 4.44 -3.06 -3.72
CA VAL A 178 4.65 -4.48 -3.94
C VAL A 178 3.60 -5.01 -4.91
N THR A 179 4.07 -5.54 -6.04
CA THR A 179 3.23 -6.04 -7.13
C THR A 179 3.70 -7.43 -7.58
N ASP A 180 3.01 -8.01 -8.57
CA ASP A 180 3.38 -9.28 -9.20
C ASP A 180 4.43 -9.14 -10.32
N VAL A 181 4.92 -7.93 -10.59
CA VAL A 181 5.92 -7.64 -11.60
C VAL A 181 7.19 -7.05 -10.98
N LYS A 182 8.33 -7.26 -11.63
CA LYS A 182 9.64 -6.78 -11.13
C LYS A 182 9.81 -5.26 -11.23
N GLY A 183 9.04 -4.61 -12.09
CA GLY A 183 9.12 -3.19 -12.43
C GLY A 183 8.51 -2.97 -13.81
N ILE A 184 8.70 -1.79 -14.37
CA ILE A 184 8.25 -1.44 -15.72
C ILE A 184 9.34 -1.84 -16.72
N MET A 185 8.97 -2.65 -17.72
CA MET A 185 9.89 -3.19 -18.72
C MET A 185 9.69 -2.52 -20.06
N LYS A 186 10.78 -2.22 -20.77
CA LYS A 186 10.79 -1.83 -22.18
C LYS A 186 11.89 -2.63 -22.91
N ASN A 187 11.53 -3.34 -23.96
CA ASN A 187 12.48 -4.19 -24.73
C ASN A 187 13.28 -5.17 -23.85
N GLU A 188 12.59 -5.85 -22.90
CA GLU A 188 13.18 -6.79 -21.93
C GLU A 188 14.13 -6.16 -20.89
N GLU A 189 14.37 -4.86 -20.93
CA GLU A 189 15.13 -4.13 -19.93
C GLU A 189 14.20 -3.41 -18.93
N MET A 190 14.56 -3.44 -17.66
CA MET A 190 13.83 -2.76 -16.60
C MET A 190 14.20 -1.28 -16.59
N LEU A 191 13.17 -0.43 -16.70
CA LEU A 191 13.33 1.00 -16.56
C LEU A 191 13.55 1.35 -15.08
N LYS A 192 14.70 1.91 -14.76
CA LYS A 192 15.11 2.15 -13.36
C LYS A 192 14.40 3.32 -12.73
N GLU A 193 14.18 4.40 -13.49
CA GLU A 193 13.59 5.63 -12.99
C GLU A 193 12.69 6.26 -14.07
N LEU A 194 11.52 6.73 -13.66
CA LEU A 194 10.51 7.35 -14.52
C LEU A 194 9.88 8.56 -13.82
N THR A 195 9.53 9.57 -14.61
CA THR A 195 8.65 10.66 -14.17
C THR A 195 7.20 10.37 -14.59
N PRO A 196 6.19 11.08 -14.06
CA PRO A 196 4.82 11.01 -14.58
C PRO A 196 4.71 11.27 -16.08
N ALA A 197 5.53 12.18 -16.64
CA ALA A 197 5.56 12.46 -18.07
C ALA A 197 6.10 11.27 -18.88
N ASP A 198 7.15 10.60 -18.39
CA ASP A 198 7.68 9.38 -19.03
C ASP A 198 6.63 8.27 -19.06
N ILE A 199 5.87 8.11 -17.98
CA ILE A 199 4.79 7.12 -17.88
C ILE A 199 3.72 7.42 -18.94
N GLU A 200 3.30 8.66 -19.13
CA GLU A 200 2.31 9.06 -20.14
C GLU A 200 2.82 8.76 -21.57
N SER A 201 4.09 9.05 -21.86
CA SER A 201 4.72 8.68 -23.12
C SER A 201 4.72 7.17 -23.34
N LEU A 202 5.13 6.40 -22.34
CA LEU A 202 5.17 4.94 -22.40
C LEU A 202 3.77 4.30 -22.53
N MET A 203 2.74 4.94 -21.97
CA MET A 203 1.34 4.56 -22.19
C MET A 203 0.92 4.83 -23.66
N ALA A 204 1.26 5.99 -24.19
CA ALA A 204 0.96 6.34 -25.58
C ALA A 204 1.69 5.43 -26.58
N GLU A 205 2.91 5.01 -26.28
CA GLU A 205 3.68 4.01 -27.05
C GLU A 205 3.17 2.57 -26.89
N GLY A 206 2.23 2.29 -25.97
CA GLY A 206 1.72 0.96 -25.68
C GLY A 206 2.68 0.07 -24.86
N VAL A 207 3.79 0.60 -24.37
CA VAL A 207 4.74 -0.09 -23.50
C VAL A 207 4.10 -0.38 -22.13
N ILE A 208 3.44 0.62 -21.56
CA ILE A 208 2.62 0.47 -20.36
C ILE A 208 1.19 0.22 -20.81
N SER A 209 0.66 -0.99 -20.58
CA SER A 209 -0.67 -1.40 -21.02
C SER A 209 -1.32 -2.40 -20.05
N GLY A 210 -2.62 -2.64 -20.24
CA GLY A 210 -3.36 -3.66 -19.49
C GLY A 210 -3.26 -3.50 -17.97
N GLY A 211 -2.90 -4.57 -17.27
CA GLY A 211 -2.80 -4.61 -15.81
C GLY A 211 -1.68 -3.75 -15.19
N MET A 212 -0.76 -3.20 -16.02
CA MET A 212 0.27 -2.28 -15.53
C MET A 212 -0.29 -0.87 -15.29
N ILE A 213 -1.26 -0.42 -16.10
CA ILE A 213 -1.84 0.93 -16.01
C ILE A 213 -2.30 1.25 -14.58
N PRO A 214 -3.18 0.48 -13.92
CA PRO A 214 -3.61 0.82 -12.56
C PRO A 214 -2.46 0.83 -11.54
N LYS A 215 -1.37 0.10 -11.77
CA LYS A 215 -0.22 0.07 -10.86
C LYS A 215 0.59 1.38 -10.95
N VAL A 216 0.83 1.86 -12.15
CA VAL A 216 1.56 3.13 -12.35
C VAL A 216 0.69 4.33 -11.99
N ASP A 217 -0.61 4.28 -12.25
CA ASP A 217 -1.54 5.33 -11.82
C ASP A 217 -1.58 5.44 -10.29
N SER A 218 -1.69 4.30 -9.58
CA SER A 218 -1.61 4.29 -8.12
C SER A 218 -0.28 4.85 -7.60
N ALA A 219 0.83 4.54 -8.25
CA ALA A 219 2.13 5.06 -7.87
C ALA A 219 2.27 6.57 -8.15
N LYS A 220 1.70 7.06 -9.27
CA LYS A 220 1.60 8.51 -9.56
C LYS A 220 0.75 9.24 -8.52
N GLU A 221 -0.41 8.68 -8.17
CA GLU A 221 -1.31 9.25 -7.15
C GLU A 221 -0.67 9.29 -5.75
N ALA A 222 0.26 8.39 -5.46
CA ALA A 222 0.98 8.33 -4.19
C ALA A 222 2.08 9.39 -4.06
N LEU A 223 2.53 9.99 -5.16
CA LEU A 223 3.42 11.15 -5.14
C LEU A 223 2.64 12.37 -4.63
N THR A 224 3.01 12.87 -3.47
CA THR A 224 2.41 14.05 -2.82
C THR A 224 3.51 15.05 -2.46
N ASP A 225 3.17 16.19 -1.89
CA ASP A 225 4.20 17.16 -1.49
C ASP A 225 5.17 16.61 -0.45
N GLU A 226 4.74 15.60 0.29
CA GLU A 226 5.54 14.92 1.32
C GLU A 226 6.16 13.59 0.84
N VAL A 227 5.78 13.08 -0.34
CA VAL A 227 6.28 11.82 -0.91
C VAL A 227 6.85 12.08 -2.30
N ASP A 228 8.16 12.19 -2.39
CA ASP A 228 8.87 12.53 -3.63
C ASP A 228 9.15 11.33 -4.55
N GLU A 229 9.13 10.13 -4.00
CA GLU A 229 9.55 8.90 -4.67
C GLU A 229 8.68 7.72 -4.26
N VAL A 230 8.22 6.96 -5.24
CA VAL A 230 7.57 5.65 -5.05
C VAL A 230 8.30 4.62 -5.89
N MET A 231 8.54 3.44 -5.34
CA MET A 231 9.19 2.36 -6.08
C MET A 231 8.24 1.18 -6.29
N ILE A 232 8.12 0.72 -7.53
CA ILE A 232 7.39 -0.51 -7.88
C ILE A 232 8.37 -1.68 -7.79
N VAL A 233 8.06 -2.66 -6.93
CA VAL A 233 8.90 -3.83 -6.68
C VAL A 233 8.11 -5.13 -6.78
N SER A 234 8.82 -6.25 -6.98
CA SER A 234 8.20 -7.57 -7.02
C SER A 234 7.92 -8.13 -5.63
N GLY A 235 6.73 -8.71 -5.45
CA GLY A 235 6.44 -9.58 -4.31
C GLY A 235 6.73 -11.07 -4.58
N LYS A 236 7.08 -11.44 -5.82
CA LYS A 236 7.29 -12.83 -6.27
C LYS A 236 8.77 -13.23 -6.37
N GLY A 237 9.67 -12.45 -5.81
CA GLY A 237 11.09 -12.69 -5.82
C GLY A 237 11.82 -11.61 -5.05
N SER A 238 13.14 -11.62 -5.11
CA SER A 238 13.95 -10.60 -4.44
C SER A 238 13.69 -9.22 -5.04
N PHE A 239 13.51 -8.25 -4.18
CA PHE A 239 13.49 -6.82 -4.51
C PHE A 239 14.73 -6.09 -3.97
N LEU A 240 15.70 -6.85 -3.42
CA LEU A 240 16.91 -6.31 -2.83
C LEU A 240 18.13 -6.95 -3.50
N THR A 241 19.16 -6.14 -3.74
CA THR A 241 20.53 -6.61 -4.00
C THR A 241 21.38 -6.30 -2.77
N LYS A 242 22.66 -6.68 -2.82
CA LYS A 242 23.61 -6.38 -1.74
C LYS A 242 23.68 -4.87 -1.42
N ASP A 243 23.53 -4.02 -2.43
CA ASP A 243 23.80 -2.58 -2.33
C ASP A 243 22.61 -1.68 -2.73
N ASP A 244 21.51 -2.22 -3.33
CA ASP A 244 20.42 -1.42 -3.89
C ASP A 244 19.09 -2.20 -3.96
N PHE A 245 18.02 -1.50 -4.29
CA PHE A 245 16.69 -2.05 -4.53
C PHE A 245 16.47 -2.39 -6.00
N ILE A 246 15.76 -3.49 -6.26
CA ILE A 246 15.37 -3.94 -7.61
C ILE A 246 13.92 -3.51 -7.87
N GLY A 247 13.71 -2.63 -8.84
CA GLY A 247 12.39 -2.15 -9.20
C GLY A 247 12.45 -0.92 -10.08
N THR A 248 11.31 -0.35 -10.39
CA THR A 248 11.18 0.93 -11.09
C THR A 248 10.80 2.03 -10.11
N LYS A 249 11.63 3.04 -10.02
CA LYS A 249 11.41 4.23 -9.24
C LYS A 249 10.57 5.22 -10.04
N ILE A 250 9.53 5.75 -9.43
CA ILE A 250 8.71 6.84 -9.97
C ILE A 250 8.96 8.06 -9.10
N ILE A 251 9.49 9.12 -9.71
CA ILE A 251 9.88 10.36 -9.02
C ILE A 251 9.08 11.55 -9.54
N LYS A 252 8.88 12.54 -8.68
CA LYS A 252 8.41 13.85 -9.15
C LYS A 252 9.41 14.43 -10.15
N GLN A 253 8.89 15.14 -11.14
CA GLN A 253 9.73 15.93 -12.03
C GLN A 253 10.46 16.98 -11.16
N LYS A 254 11.79 16.95 -11.11
CA LYS A 254 12.55 18.03 -10.48
C LYS A 254 12.26 19.29 -11.29
N GLU A 255 11.72 20.33 -10.65
CA GLU A 255 11.71 21.64 -11.25
C GLU A 255 13.15 21.98 -11.62
N ALA A 256 13.38 22.30 -12.90
CA ALA A 256 14.68 22.80 -13.32
C ALA A 256 14.90 24.10 -12.55
N VAL A 257 15.84 24.07 -11.62
CA VAL A 257 16.32 25.29 -10.94
C VAL A 257 16.92 26.15 -12.02
N SER A 258 16.18 27.18 -12.44
CA SER A 258 16.58 28.22 -13.40
C SER A 258 17.51 29.22 -12.75
#